data_e86ae72ff8908158a9482ef4c13ac96e
#
_entry.id   e86ae72ff8908158a9482ef4c13ac96e
#
_cell.length_a   1.000
_cell.length_b   1.000
_cell.length_c   1.000
_cell.angle_alpha   90.00
_cell.angle_beta   90.00
_cell.angle_gamma   90.00
#
_symmetry.space_group_name_H-M   'P 1'
#
loop_
_entity.id
_entity.type
_entity.pdbx_description
1 polymer ?
#
loop_
_entity_poly.entity_id
_entity_poly.type
_entity_poly.pdbx_seq_one_letter_code
_entity_poly.pdbx_strand_id
1 'polypeptide(L)'
;MPAETTRTIVSAPRPGGAGRLAGRTVSRIGYGAMQLERLHKDRPAAIALLRRAFDLGVDHVDTAHFYGDGFVNGLVREALRPQDDVLVVTKVGATPDPGGPFPFRIAQRPEELRAGVEAELATLGMEQVPVVNLRRTDAGITIPFPDDQKVDLDDQLAELTALRDAGKIGAIGLSSVSVDVTRRALPAGIVCVQNTYSLVARDDEELLRLCAEEQLAWVPYFPLGGAFPGMAKVTDEPAVIAAAQRLGCTPAQVGLAWLLHRDPQILLIPGTATISHLEDNLEAGAITLDEEAITALDAIAARPATPPRP
;
A
#
# COMPACT_ATOMS: atom_id res chain seq x y z
N MET A 1 49.02 -12.83 -11.60
CA MET A 1 47.97 -12.10 -10.92
C MET A 1 46.81 -11.98 -11.90
N PRO A 2 45.71 -12.76 -11.80
CA PRO A 2 44.53 -12.57 -12.64
C PRO A 2 43.77 -11.33 -12.16
N ALA A 3 43.35 -10.48 -13.09
CA ALA A 3 42.55 -9.30 -12.80
C ALA A 3 41.13 -9.75 -12.30
N GLU A 4 40.78 -9.28 -11.12
CA GLU A 4 39.42 -9.39 -10.63
C GLU A 4 38.48 -8.58 -11.53
N THR A 5 37.65 -9.28 -12.30
CA THR A 5 36.61 -8.65 -13.08
C THR A 5 35.49 -8.25 -12.09
N THR A 6 35.46 -6.99 -11.71
CA THR A 6 34.37 -6.40 -10.92
C THR A 6 33.10 -6.52 -11.73
N ARG A 7 32.24 -7.48 -11.41
CA ARG A 7 30.88 -7.56 -11.94
C ARG A 7 30.11 -6.34 -11.47
N THR A 8 29.87 -5.39 -12.36
CA THR A 8 28.91 -4.32 -12.13
C THR A 8 27.53 -4.99 -11.99
N ILE A 9 27.02 -5.02 -10.76
CA ILE A 9 25.64 -5.44 -10.51
C ILE A 9 24.76 -4.34 -11.09
N VAL A 10 24.23 -4.55 -12.29
CA VAL A 10 23.15 -3.73 -12.83
C VAL A 10 21.93 -4.05 -11.99
N SER A 11 21.52 -3.13 -11.11
CA SER A 11 20.28 -3.28 -10.35
C SER A 11 19.11 -3.40 -11.33
N ALA A 12 18.18 -4.33 -11.07
CA ALA A 12 16.96 -4.45 -11.85
C ALA A 12 16.27 -3.07 -11.96
N PRO A 13 15.67 -2.74 -13.11
CA PRO A 13 14.98 -1.46 -13.27
C PRO A 13 13.85 -1.39 -12.23
N ARG A 14 13.77 -0.26 -11.49
CA ARG A 14 12.70 -0.01 -10.52
C ARG A 14 11.41 0.36 -11.25
N PRO A 15 10.34 -0.44 -11.16
CA PRO A 15 9.05 -0.10 -11.74
C PRO A 15 8.55 1.28 -11.26
N GLY A 16 8.17 2.15 -12.19
CA GLY A 16 7.75 3.52 -11.92
C GLY A 16 8.85 4.49 -11.50
N GLY A 17 10.13 4.07 -11.54
CA GLY A 17 11.27 4.87 -11.10
C GLY A 17 11.56 4.71 -9.60
N ALA A 18 12.44 5.58 -9.08
CA ALA A 18 12.87 5.56 -7.69
C ALA A 18 11.98 6.46 -6.81
N GLY A 19 11.51 5.92 -5.70
CA GLY A 19 10.84 6.62 -4.60
C GLY A 19 11.59 6.43 -3.28
N ARG A 20 11.04 6.95 -2.19
CA ARG A 20 11.63 6.83 -0.85
C ARG A 20 10.61 6.33 0.16
N LEU A 21 11.01 5.37 0.99
CA LEU A 21 10.20 4.86 2.10
C LEU A 21 11.11 4.45 3.26
N ALA A 22 10.86 4.97 4.45
CA ALA A 22 11.62 4.68 5.67
C ALA A 22 13.16 4.82 5.47
N GLY A 23 13.59 5.90 4.81
CA GLY A 23 15.00 6.18 4.53
C GLY A 23 15.62 5.35 3.40
N ARG A 24 14.92 4.38 2.84
CA ARG A 24 15.36 3.53 1.74
C ARG A 24 14.89 4.06 0.39
N THR A 25 15.65 3.79 -0.66
CA THR A 25 15.19 3.98 -2.03
C THR A 25 14.45 2.72 -2.48
N VAL A 26 13.21 2.90 -2.90
CA VAL A 26 12.32 1.81 -3.37
C VAL A 26 11.77 2.12 -4.76
N SER A 27 11.25 1.11 -5.47
CA SER A 27 10.46 1.31 -6.69
C SER A 27 9.20 2.12 -6.37
N ARG A 28 8.73 2.95 -7.31
CA ARG A 28 7.46 3.67 -7.10
C ARG A 28 6.22 2.79 -7.31
N ILE A 29 6.40 1.60 -7.89
CA ILE A 29 5.34 0.59 -7.96
C ILE A 29 5.83 -0.64 -7.19
N GLY A 30 5.19 -0.89 -6.04
CA GLY A 30 5.31 -2.07 -5.22
C GLY A 30 4.18 -3.06 -5.46
N TYR A 31 3.91 -3.91 -4.48
CA TYR A 31 2.87 -4.93 -4.57
C TYR A 31 1.97 -4.94 -3.33
N GLY A 32 0.64 -4.78 -3.54
CA GLY A 32 -0.38 -4.94 -2.52
C GLY A 32 -0.85 -6.38 -2.42
N ALA A 33 -0.57 -7.02 -1.29
CA ALA A 33 -0.74 -8.47 -1.15
C ALA A 33 -2.18 -8.92 -0.82
N MET A 34 -3.12 -8.01 -0.52
CA MET A 34 -4.49 -8.36 -0.13
C MET A 34 -5.18 -9.31 -1.13
N GLN A 35 -4.96 -9.13 -2.43
CA GLN A 35 -5.61 -9.97 -3.46
C GLN A 35 -5.13 -11.43 -3.47
N LEU A 36 -4.03 -11.75 -2.77
CA LEU A 36 -3.55 -13.13 -2.62
C LEU A 36 -4.50 -14.01 -1.78
N GLU A 37 -5.39 -13.42 -0.99
CA GLU A 37 -6.46 -14.18 -0.32
C GLU A 37 -7.30 -14.99 -1.30
N ARG A 38 -7.46 -14.52 -2.54
CA ARG A 38 -8.18 -15.24 -3.61
C ARG A 38 -7.50 -16.53 -4.01
N LEU A 39 -6.20 -16.67 -3.73
CA LEU A 39 -5.38 -17.84 -4.03
C LEU A 39 -5.23 -18.79 -2.83
N HIS A 40 -6.15 -18.74 -1.85
CA HIS A 40 -6.10 -19.61 -0.66
C HIS A 40 -6.09 -21.11 -0.98
N LYS A 41 -6.60 -21.50 -2.14
CA LYS A 41 -6.57 -22.90 -2.65
C LYS A 41 -5.39 -23.22 -3.57
N ASP A 42 -4.61 -22.19 -3.95
CA ASP A 42 -3.46 -22.35 -4.86
C ASP A 42 -2.24 -21.58 -4.33
N ARG A 43 -1.73 -22.05 -3.19
CA ARG A 43 -0.54 -21.50 -2.55
C ARG A 43 0.68 -21.42 -3.47
N PRO A 44 0.98 -22.46 -4.31
CA PRO A 44 2.09 -22.37 -5.24
C PRO A 44 1.98 -21.23 -6.25
N ALA A 45 0.78 -20.98 -6.80
CA ALA A 45 0.54 -19.86 -7.71
C ALA A 45 0.75 -18.51 -7.03
N ALA A 46 0.31 -18.35 -5.77
CA ALA A 46 0.52 -17.13 -5.01
C ALA A 46 2.01 -16.85 -4.76
N ILE A 47 2.79 -17.87 -4.41
CA ILE A 47 4.24 -17.76 -4.20
C ILE A 47 4.95 -17.44 -5.52
N ALA A 48 4.58 -18.09 -6.62
CA ALA A 48 5.13 -17.82 -7.93
C ALA A 48 4.87 -16.37 -8.37
N LEU A 49 3.67 -15.83 -8.08
CA LEU A 49 3.31 -14.45 -8.37
C LEU A 49 4.19 -13.46 -7.59
N LEU A 50 4.37 -13.67 -6.28
CA LEU A 50 5.25 -12.83 -5.46
C LEU A 50 6.70 -12.87 -5.94
N ARG A 51 7.24 -14.07 -6.21
CA ARG A 51 8.60 -14.23 -6.74
C ARG A 51 8.75 -13.53 -8.08
N ARG A 52 7.75 -13.63 -8.96
CA ARG A 52 7.76 -12.90 -10.24
C ARG A 52 7.78 -11.39 -10.03
N ALA A 53 7.02 -10.86 -9.05
CA ALA A 53 7.07 -9.44 -8.70
C ALA A 53 8.48 -9.01 -8.28
N PHE A 54 9.14 -9.77 -7.40
CA PHE A 54 10.50 -9.47 -6.94
C PHE A 54 11.52 -9.57 -8.09
N ASP A 55 11.41 -10.57 -8.95
CA ASP A 55 12.26 -10.73 -10.14
C ASP A 55 12.10 -9.57 -11.14
N LEU A 56 10.92 -8.92 -11.17
CA LEU A 56 10.63 -7.75 -11.99
C LEU A 56 11.03 -6.41 -11.34
N GLY A 57 11.67 -6.44 -10.17
CA GLY A 57 12.21 -5.25 -9.50
C GLY A 57 11.26 -4.59 -8.49
N VAL A 58 10.17 -5.27 -8.11
CA VAL A 58 9.37 -4.86 -6.94
C VAL A 58 10.21 -5.08 -5.69
N ASP A 59 10.47 -4.01 -4.95
CA ASP A 59 11.31 -4.01 -3.76
C ASP A 59 10.60 -3.50 -2.49
N HIS A 60 9.26 -3.35 -2.56
CA HIS A 60 8.41 -3.23 -1.38
C HIS A 60 7.07 -3.95 -1.56
N VAL A 61 6.58 -4.57 -0.49
CA VAL A 61 5.31 -5.29 -0.43
C VAL A 61 4.47 -4.80 0.74
N ASP A 62 3.19 -4.53 0.49
CA ASP A 62 2.22 -4.12 1.50
C ASP A 62 1.32 -5.30 1.86
N THR A 63 1.28 -5.66 3.14
CA THR A 63 0.51 -6.78 3.68
C THR A 63 -0.22 -6.39 4.98
N ALA A 64 -0.88 -7.33 5.63
CA ALA A 64 -1.43 -7.23 6.98
C ALA A 64 -1.78 -8.62 7.50
N HIS A 65 -1.64 -8.84 8.82
CA HIS A 65 -2.03 -10.09 9.46
C HIS A 65 -3.51 -10.43 9.24
N PHE A 66 -4.39 -9.44 9.25
CA PHE A 66 -5.81 -9.65 9.02
C PHE A 66 -6.18 -10.01 7.56
N TYR A 67 -5.21 -10.07 6.64
CA TYR A 67 -5.42 -10.66 5.32
C TYR A 67 -5.39 -12.19 5.42
N GLY A 68 -6.59 -12.79 5.52
CA GLY A 68 -6.75 -14.23 5.65
C GLY A 68 -6.14 -14.83 6.92
N ASP A 69 -6.18 -14.10 8.05
CA ASP A 69 -5.66 -14.53 9.35
C ASP A 69 -4.20 -15.02 9.27
N GLY A 70 -3.31 -14.17 8.76
CA GLY A 70 -1.89 -14.45 8.60
C GLY A 70 -1.54 -15.31 7.38
N PHE A 71 -2.53 -15.80 6.62
CA PHE A 71 -2.28 -16.60 5.41
C PHE A 71 -1.40 -15.83 4.41
N VAL A 72 -1.73 -14.56 4.13
CA VAL A 72 -0.99 -13.74 3.17
C VAL A 72 0.43 -13.46 3.65
N ASN A 73 0.63 -13.19 4.94
CA ASN A 73 1.96 -13.04 5.54
C ASN A 73 2.79 -14.32 5.38
N GLY A 74 2.18 -15.48 5.57
CA GLY A 74 2.83 -16.76 5.33
C GLY A 74 3.27 -16.95 3.87
N LEU A 75 2.53 -16.41 2.90
CA LEU A 75 2.93 -16.40 1.48
C LEU A 75 4.12 -15.48 1.23
N VAL A 76 4.09 -14.26 1.81
CA VAL A 76 5.21 -13.30 1.71
C VAL A 76 6.48 -13.90 2.30
N ARG A 77 6.41 -14.48 3.51
CA ARG A 77 7.52 -15.17 4.17
C ARG A 77 8.13 -16.26 3.28
N GLU A 78 7.30 -17.09 2.67
CA GLU A 78 7.76 -18.22 1.83
C GLU A 78 8.30 -17.76 0.47
N ALA A 79 7.78 -16.65 -0.06
CA ALA A 79 8.23 -16.11 -1.33
C ALA A 79 9.58 -15.41 -1.23
N LEU A 80 9.87 -14.73 -0.11
CA LEU A 80 11.12 -14.02 0.13
C LEU A 80 12.30 -14.98 0.15
N ARG A 81 13.34 -14.63 -0.62
CA ARG A 81 14.61 -15.36 -0.69
C ARG A 81 15.69 -14.56 0.05
N PRO A 82 16.77 -15.20 0.57
CA PRO A 82 17.81 -14.49 1.31
C PRO A 82 18.46 -13.31 0.58
N GLN A 83 18.47 -13.34 -0.77
CA GLN A 83 19.03 -12.28 -1.60
C GLN A 83 18.03 -11.16 -1.94
N ASP A 84 16.75 -11.32 -1.62
CA ASP A 84 15.72 -10.32 -1.93
C ASP A 84 15.79 -9.17 -0.93
N ASP A 85 16.07 -7.96 -1.42
CA ASP A 85 16.08 -6.73 -0.62
C ASP A 85 14.71 -6.05 -0.68
N VAL A 86 13.68 -6.73 -0.17
CA VAL A 86 12.29 -6.29 -0.21
C VAL A 86 11.88 -5.70 1.14
N LEU A 87 11.38 -4.47 1.11
CA LEU A 87 10.82 -3.78 2.27
C LEU A 87 9.38 -4.28 2.53
N VAL A 88 9.15 -4.94 3.65
CA VAL A 88 7.81 -5.37 4.06
C VAL A 88 7.14 -4.26 4.85
N VAL A 89 5.93 -3.87 4.41
CA VAL A 89 5.06 -2.90 5.08
C VAL A 89 3.82 -3.64 5.54
N THR A 90 3.45 -3.48 6.81
CA THR A 90 2.24 -4.11 7.36
C THR A 90 1.36 -3.11 8.10
N LYS A 91 0.26 -3.57 8.71
CA LYS A 91 -0.73 -2.73 9.38
C LYS A 91 -1.19 -3.35 10.69
N VAL A 92 -1.30 -2.51 11.72
CA VAL A 92 -1.99 -2.83 12.97
C VAL A 92 -3.18 -1.88 13.20
N GLY A 93 -4.04 -2.17 14.15
CA GLY A 93 -5.27 -1.40 14.41
C GLY A 93 -6.54 -2.09 13.90
N ALA A 94 -6.37 -3.28 13.32
CA ALA A 94 -7.42 -4.25 13.03
C ALA A 94 -6.87 -5.66 13.29
N THR A 95 -7.75 -6.59 13.62
CA THR A 95 -7.41 -8.00 13.87
C THR A 95 -8.42 -8.92 13.19
N PRO A 96 -8.03 -10.14 12.75
CA PRO A 96 -8.97 -11.10 12.19
C PRO A 96 -10.19 -11.31 13.10
N ASP A 97 -11.36 -11.49 12.49
CA ASP A 97 -12.62 -11.79 13.19
C ASP A 97 -13.38 -12.90 12.45
N PRO A 98 -12.88 -14.14 12.52
CA PRO A 98 -13.50 -15.28 11.87
C PRO A 98 -14.92 -15.52 12.44
N GLY A 99 -15.95 -15.36 11.60
CA GLY A 99 -17.35 -15.51 12.00
C GLY A 99 -18.04 -14.22 12.43
N GLY A 100 -17.32 -13.10 12.48
CA GLY A 100 -17.90 -11.77 12.60
C GLY A 100 -18.60 -11.30 11.32
N PRO A 101 -19.26 -10.13 11.36
CA PRO A 101 -19.95 -9.56 10.20
C PRO A 101 -18.97 -9.08 9.11
N PHE A 102 -17.69 -8.88 9.47
CA PHE A 102 -16.60 -8.52 8.59
C PHE A 102 -15.42 -9.47 8.85
N PRO A 103 -14.50 -9.66 7.89
CA PRO A 103 -13.37 -10.58 8.06
C PRO A 103 -12.35 -10.11 9.12
N PHE A 104 -12.50 -8.89 9.63
CA PHE A 104 -11.70 -8.31 10.70
C PHE A 104 -12.55 -7.39 11.57
N ARG A 105 -12.10 -7.15 12.79
CA ARG A 105 -12.63 -6.11 13.69
C ARG A 105 -11.58 -5.03 13.95
N ILE A 106 -12.04 -3.87 14.40
CA ILE A 106 -11.16 -2.78 14.85
C ILE A 106 -10.50 -3.20 16.17
N ALA A 107 -9.21 -2.88 16.32
CA ALA A 107 -8.35 -3.26 17.45
C ALA A 107 -7.35 -2.11 17.72
N GLN A 108 -7.84 -1.05 18.38
CA GLN A 108 -7.13 0.24 18.49
C GLN A 108 -6.39 0.43 19.82
N ARG A 109 -6.68 -0.40 20.84
CA ARG A 109 -6.06 -0.22 22.15
C ARG A 109 -4.57 -0.56 22.11
N PRO A 110 -3.72 0.10 22.93
CA PRO A 110 -2.27 -0.12 22.93
C PRO A 110 -1.88 -1.59 23.05
N GLU A 111 -2.53 -2.34 23.95
CA GLU A 111 -2.28 -3.78 24.11
C GLU A 111 -2.67 -4.62 22.88
N GLU A 112 -3.68 -4.19 22.13
CA GLU A 112 -4.08 -4.84 20.87
C GLU A 112 -3.11 -4.49 19.73
N LEU A 113 -2.58 -3.26 19.71
CA LEU A 113 -1.54 -2.88 18.76
C LEU A 113 -0.26 -3.70 18.98
N ARG A 114 0.15 -3.86 20.24
CA ARG A 114 1.28 -4.73 20.61
C ARG A 114 1.04 -6.16 20.16
N ALA A 115 -0.10 -6.74 20.49
CA ALA A 115 -0.46 -8.09 20.06
C ALA A 115 -0.49 -8.22 18.53
N GLY A 116 -0.96 -7.19 17.83
CA GLY A 116 -0.92 -7.12 16.37
C GLY A 116 0.49 -7.17 15.81
N VAL A 117 1.42 -6.37 16.37
CA VAL A 117 2.84 -6.40 15.94
C VAL A 117 3.46 -7.77 16.19
N GLU A 118 3.20 -8.40 17.33
CA GLU A 118 3.72 -9.75 17.62
C GLU A 118 3.15 -10.80 16.64
N ALA A 119 1.87 -10.67 16.25
CA ALA A 119 1.27 -11.54 15.23
C ALA A 119 1.89 -11.34 13.84
N GLU A 120 2.18 -10.07 13.46
CA GLU A 120 2.91 -9.76 12.22
C GLU A 120 4.30 -10.41 12.22
N LEU A 121 5.09 -10.22 13.29
CA LEU A 121 6.43 -10.79 13.44
C LEU A 121 6.39 -12.32 13.31
N ALA A 122 5.46 -12.96 14.01
CA ALA A 122 5.33 -14.42 14.02
C ALA A 122 4.96 -14.97 12.64
N THR A 123 3.99 -14.37 11.96
CA THR A 123 3.50 -14.85 10.66
C THR A 123 4.45 -14.53 9.51
N LEU A 124 5.12 -13.37 9.54
CA LEU A 124 6.18 -13.01 8.59
C LEU A 124 7.50 -13.75 8.88
N GLY A 125 7.69 -14.26 10.10
CA GLY A 125 8.94 -14.91 10.52
C GLY A 125 10.11 -13.93 10.57
N MET A 126 9.85 -12.69 10.98
CA MET A 126 10.83 -11.61 11.09
C MET A 126 11.08 -11.25 12.54
N GLU A 127 12.30 -10.82 12.88
CA GLU A 127 12.63 -10.26 14.20
C GLU A 127 12.19 -8.78 14.32
N GLN A 128 12.15 -8.08 13.18
CA GLN A 128 11.70 -6.69 13.06
C GLN A 128 10.87 -6.53 11.79
N VAL A 129 9.68 -5.93 11.88
CA VAL A 129 8.92 -5.47 10.70
C VAL A 129 9.44 -4.09 10.27
N PRO A 130 9.92 -3.91 9.04
CA PRO A 130 10.53 -2.66 8.61
C PRO A 130 9.61 -1.43 8.72
N VAL A 131 8.34 -1.55 8.34
CA VAL A 131 7.35 -0.46 8.46
C VAL A 131 6.02 -1.01 8.92
N VAL A 132 5.44 -0.40 9.95
CA VAL A 132 4.10 -0.73 10.47
C VAL A 132 3.21 0.49 10.39
N ASN A 133 2.12 0.39 9.65
CA ASN A 133 1.09 1.41 9.56
C ASN A 133 0.06 1.26 10.69
N LEU A 134 -0.12 2.30 11.48
CA LEU A 134 -1.28 2.41 12.37
C LEU A 134 -2.52 2.68 11.52
N ARG A 135 -3.36 1.65 11.33
CA ARG A 135 -4.64 1.82 10.65
C ARG A 135 -5.67 2.34 11.64
N ARG A 136 -6.10 3.56 11.42
CA ARG A 136 -7.15 4.21 12.21
C ARG A 136 -8.51 4.16 11.51
N THR A 137 -9.45 4.95 12.00
CA THR A 137 -10.83 5.01 11.49
C THR A 137 -11.27 6.46 11.27
N ASP A 138 -10.30 7.37 11.11
CA ASP A 138 -10.59 8.81 11.01
C ASP A 138 -10.99 9.21 9.58
N ALA A 139 -10.64 8.39 8.59
CA ALA A 139 -10.93 8.64 7.17
C ALA A 139 -11.14 7.33 6.39
N GLY A 140 -11.66 7.46 5.17
CA GLY A 140 -11.84 6.34 4.23
C GLY A 140 -12.96 5.38 4.64
N ILE A 141 -12.77 4.09 4.33
CA ILE A 141 -13.77 3.06 4.59
C ILE A 141 -13.64 2.58 6.03
N THR A 142 -14.69 2.80 6.81
CA THR A 142 -14.79 2.36 8.20
C THR A 142 -15.85 1.29 8.36
N ILE A 143 -15.62 0.37 9.31
CA ILE A 143 -16.63 -0.58 9.78
C ILE A 143 -17.12 -0.14 11.16
N PRO A 144 -18.36 -0.51 11.58
CA PRO A 144 -18.83 -0.26 12.93
C PRO A 144 -17.88 -0.86 13.98
N PHE A 145 -17.63 -0.12 15.05
CA PHE A 145 -16.79 -0.57 16.17
C PHE A 145 -17.28 0.02 17.50
N PRO A 146 -17.05 -0.66 18.64
CA PRO A 146 -17.48 -0.20 19.95
C PRO A 146 -16.69 1.01 20.44
N ASP A 147 -17.25 1.75 21.42
CA ASP A 147 -16.66 3.00 21.90
C ASP A 147 -15.31 2.82 22.59
N ASP A 148 -15.02 1.68 23.19
CA ASP A 148 -13.74 1.34 23.81
C ASP A 148 -12.58 1.19 22.80
N GLN A 149 -12.89 1.22 21.51
CA GLN A 149 -11.92 1.27 20.42
C GLN A 149 -11.66 2.70 19.91
N LYS A 150 -12.29 3.72 20.51
CA LYS A 150 -12.00 5.15 20.28
C LYS A 150 -10.83 5.57 21.17
N VAL A 151 -9.63 5.22 20.75
CA VAL A 151 -8.40 5.45 21.51
C VAL A 151 -7.72 6.75 21.06
N ASP A 152 -7.14 7.48 22.02
CA ASP A 152 -6.38 8.69 21.69
C ASP A 152 -5.13 8.31 20.86
N LEU A 153 -4.78 9.20 19.91
CA LEU A 153 -3.64 9.00 19.02
C LEU A 153 -2.32 8.93 19.79
N ASP A 154 -2.17 9.76 20.85
CA ASP A 154 -0.91 9.85 21.58
C ASP A 154 -0.60 8.56 22.34
N ASP A 155 -1.63 7.89 22.91
CA ASP A 155 -1.49 6.56 23.54
C ASP A 155 -1.05 5.49 22.52
N GLN A 156 -1.62 5.55 21.30
CA GLN A 156 -1.27 4.62 20.23
C GLN A 156 0.15 4.87 19.72
N LEU A 157 0.54 6.11 19.52
CA LEU A 157 1.88 6.47 19.09
C LEU A 157 2.93 6.18 20.16
N ALA A 158 2.60 6.35 21.44
CA ALA A 158 3.48 5.95 22.54
C ALA A 158 3.78 4.46 22.51
N GLU A 159 2.76 3.61 22.29
CA GLU A 159 2.92 2.16 22.17
C GLU A 159 3.79 1.78 20.97
N LEU A 160 3.49 2.33 19.78
CA LEU A 160 4.29 2.03 18.58
C LEU A 160 5.73 2.55 18.68
N THR A 161 5.94 3.69 19.35
CA THR A 161 7.28 4.21 19.64
C THR A 161 8.04 3.27 20.57
N ALA A 162 7.40 2.77 21.63
CA ALA A 162 8.01 1.77 22.51
C ALA A 162 8.39 0.46 21.77
N LEU A 163 7.54 0.02 20.82
CA LEU A 163 7.83 -1.15 19.99
C LEU A 163 8.98 -0.89 19.00
N ARG A 164 9.09 0.34 18.47
CA ARG A 164 10.22 0.76 17.64
C ARG A 164 11.52 0.80 18.45
N ASP A 165 11.50 1.39 19.62
CA ASP A 165 12.65 1.49 20.51
C ASP A 165 13.10 0.11 21.02
N ALA A 166 12.16 -0.84 21.16
CA ALA A 166 12.46 -2.25 21.43
C ALA A 166 12.95 -3.06 20.22
N GLY A 167 13.06 -2.44 19.04
CA GLY A 167 13.54 -3.07 17.79
C GLY A 167 12.53 -4.01 17.14
N LYS A 168 11.25 -4.03 17.57
CA LYS A 168 10.19 -4.87 16.98
C LYS A 168 9.70 -4.33 15.64
N ILE A 169 9.70 -3.01 15.48
CA ILE A 169 9.37 -2.32 14.23
C ILE A 169 10.49 -1.35 13.86
N GLY A 170 10.70 -1.10 12.57
CA GLY A 170 11.71 -0.17 12.09
C GLY A 170 11.19 1.27 12.01
N ALA A 171 9.98 1.45 11.47
CA ALA A 171 9.37 2.76 11.27
C ALA A 171 7.84 2.68 11.44
N ILE A 172 7.24 3.83 11.74
CA ILE A 172 5.80 4.00 11.92
C ILE A 172 5.24 4.71 10.69
N GLY A 173 4.17 4.19 10.10
CA GLY A 173 3.32 4.88 9.14
C GLY A 173 1.90 5.03 9.68
N LEU A 174 1.05 5.70 8.93
CA LEU A 174 -0.37 5.86 9.24
C LEU A 174 -1.25 5.34 8.10
N SER A 175 -2.47 4.92 8.43
CA SER A 175 -3.47 4.53 7.43
C SER A 175 -4.88 4.93 7.89
N SER A 176 -5.70 5.40 6.93
CA SER A 176 -7.09 5.83 7.16
C SER A 176 -7.19 6.96 8.18
N VAL A 177 -6.42 8.01 7.98
CA VAL A 177 -6.24 9.17 8.90
C VAL A 177 -6.68 10.47 8.24
N SER A 178 -7.07 11.45 9.08
CA SER A 178 -7.30 12.83 8.65
C SER A 178 -6.01 13.64 8.59
N VAL A 179 -6.09 14.83 7.99
CA VAL A 179 -5.00 15.83 7.99
C VAL A 179 -4.57 16.19 9.41
N ASP A 180 -5.52 16.44 10.32
CA ASP A 180 -5.22 16.82 11.70
C ASP A 180 -4.52 15.71 12.49
N VAL A 181 -4.96 14.45 12.30
CA VAL A 181 -4.31 13.29 12.89
C VAL A 181 -2.88 13.16 12.37
N THR A 182 -2.67 13.35 11.07
CA THR A 182 -1.34 13.28 10.46
C THR A 182 -0.42 14.37 11.03
N ARG A 183 -0.89 15.63 11.15
CA ARG A 183 -0.11 16.72 11.75
C ARG A 183 0.29 16.42 13.19
N ARG A 184 -0.65 15.89 14.01
CA ARG A 184 -0.35 15.46 15.39
C ARG A 184 0.70 14.35 15.47
N ALA A 185 0.75 13.48 14.46
CA ALA A 185 1.67 12.34 14.43
C ALA A 185 3.09 12.69 13.94
N LEU A 186 3.32 13.84 13.30
CA LEU A 186 4.64 14.22 12.76
C LEU A 186 5.78 14.11 13.79
N PRO A 187 5.61 14.55 15.06
CA PRO A 187 6.67 14.43 16.06
C PRO A 187 7.10 12.99 16.37
N ALA A 188 6.26 11.99 16.10
CA ALA A 188 6.61 10.57 16.27
C ALA A 188 7.53 10.04 15.17
N GLY A 189 7.82 10.87 14.13
CA GLY A 189 8.70 10.50 13.01
C GLY A 189 8.06 9.48 12.09
N ILE A 190 6.78 9.67 11.74
CA ILE A 190 6.09 8.83 10.75
C ILE A 190 6.76 8.95 9.37
N VAL A 191 6.70 7.87 8.57
CA VAL A 191 7.40 7.79 7.28
C VAL A 191 6.48 7.74 6.07
N CYS A 192 5.21 7.42 6.26
CA CYS A 192 4.22 7.33 5.19
C CYS A 192 2.79 7.49 5.69
N VAL A 193 1.89 7.80 4.75
CA VAL A 193 0.44 7.80 4.95
C VAL A 193 -0.23 6.98 3.86
N GLN A 194 -1.17 6.14 4.25
CA GLN A 194 -1.94 5.23 3.39
C GLN A 194 -3.43 5.54 3.50
N ASN A 195 -4.01 6.24 2.55
CA ASN A 195 -5.45 6.51 2.48
C ASN A 195 -6.05 6.07 1.13
N THR A 196 -7.36 6.05 1.03
CA THR A 196 -8.05 5.83 -0.23
C THR A 196 -7.79 7.00 -1.17
N TYR A 197 -7.18 6.76 -2.33
CA TYR A 197 -6.99 7.81 -3.30
C TYR A 197 -6.86 7.22 -4.71
N SER A 198 -7.55 7.83 -5.67
CA SER A 198 -7.54 7.44 -7.08
C SER A 198 -8.00 8.62 -7.95
N LEU A 199 -7.91 8.46 -9.25
CA LEU A 199 -8.41 9.46 -10.22
C LEU A 199 -9.90 9.81 -10.00
N VAL A 200 -10.71 8.87 -9.53
CA VAL A 200 -12.15 9.07 -9.26
C VAL A 200 -12.49 9.37 -7.79
N ALA A 201 -11.52 9.28 -6.87
CA ALA A 201 -11.71 9.54 -5.44
C ALA A 201 -10.54 10.38 -4.93
N ARG A 202 -10.76 11.69 -4.76
CA ARG A 202 -9.73 12.69 -4.47
C ARG A 202 -10.03 13.50 -3.19
N ASP A 203 -10.73 12.90 -2.24
CA ASP A 203 -11.12 13.59 -1.00
C ASP A 203 -9.91 14.03 -0.15
N ASP A 204 -8.76 13.34 -0.29
CA ASP A 204 -7.55 13.55 0.50
C ASP A 204 -6.48 14.42 -0.20
N GLU A 205 -6.86 15.34 -1.10
CA GLU A 205 -5.91 16.24 -1.78
C GLU A 205 -5.10 17.13 -0.82
N GLU A 206 -5.71 17.58 0.29
CA GLU A 206 -5.00 18.35 1.33
C GLU A 206 -3.97 17.48 2.04
N LEU A 207 -4.31 16.22 2.30
CA LEU A 207 -3.41 15.28 2.97
C LEU A 207 -2.26 14.87 2.05
N LEU A 208 -2.50 14.69 0.75
CA LEU A 208 -1.44 14.48 -0.24
C LEU A 208 -0.45 15.66 -0.25
N ARG A 209 -0.94 16.91 -0.25
CA ARG A 209 -0.07 18.09 -0.18
C ARG A 209 0.74 18.14 1.10
N LEU A 210 0.13 17.85 2.26
CA LEU A 210 0.84 17.75 3.53
C LEU A 210 1.95 16.69 3.46
N CYS A 211 1.69 15.53 2.90
CA CYS A 211 2.70 14.48 2.74
C CYS A 211 3.87 14.95 1.88
N ALA A 212 3.61 15.68 0.78
CA ALA A 212 4.66 16.24 -0.06
C ALA A 212 5.51 17.30 0.67
N GLU A 213 4.87 18.21 1.43
CA GLU A 213 5.54 19.22 2.25
C GLU A 213 6.44 18.61 3.32
N GLU A 214 5.98 17.55 3.99
CA GLU A 214 6.69 16.85 5.09
C GLU A 214 7.59 15.71 4.60
N GLN A 215 7.72 15.53 3.28
CA GLN A 215 8.51 14.46 2.65
C GLN A 215 8.09 13.03 3.08
N LEU A 216 6.81 12.83 3.39
CA LEU A 216 6.22 11.54 3.68
C LEU A 216 5.85 10.82 2.39
N ALA A 217 6.06 9.51 2.34
CA ALA A 217 5.52 8.73 1.23
C ALA A 217 3.99 8.71 1.29
N TRP A 218 3.35 9.04 0.16
CA TRP A 218 1.92 8.86 -0.02
C TRP A 218 1.65 7.50 -0.69
N VAL A 219 0.93 6.61 -0.01
CA VAL A 219 0.72 5.24 -0.46
C VAL A 219 -0.78 4.97 -0.62
N PRO A 220 -1.38 5.35 -1.78
CA PRO A 220 -2.82 5.19 -1.98
C PRO A 220 -3.23 3.72 -2.05
N TYR A 221 -4.22 3.32 -1.25
CA TYR A 221 -4.90 2.04 -1.45
C TYR A 221 -6.15 2.23 -2.32
N PHE A 222 -6.58 1.17 -3.02
CA PHE A 222 -7.60 1.20 -4.07
C PHE A 222 -7.28 2.20 -5.21
N PRO A 223 -6.07 2.16 -5.78
CA PRO A 223 -5.61 3.14 -6.76
C PRO A 223 -6.47 3.19 -8.04
N LEU A 224 -7.23 2.13 -8.31
CA LEU A 224 -8.15 2.04 -9.45
C LEU A 224 -9.63 2.13 -9.05
N GLY A 225 -9.92 2.39 -7.78
CA GLY A 225 -11.28 2.37 -7.24
C GLY A 225 -11.90 0.97 -7.23
N GLY A 226 -13.23 0.89 -7.18
CA GLY A 226 -13.99 -0.34 -7.41
C GLY A 226 -13.77 -1.47 -6.39
N ALA A 227 -13.25 -1.19 -5.21
CA ALA A 227 -12.97 -2.21 -4.19
C ALA A 227 -14.24 -2.88 -3.65
N PHE A 228 -15.36 -2.15 -3.65
CA PHE A 228 -16.65 -2.64 -3.18
C PHE A 228 -17.75 -2.33 -4.19
N PRO A 229 -18.89 -3.07 -4.16
CA PRO A 229 -20.04 -2.78 -4.99
C PRO A 229 -20.50 -1.32 -4.84
N GLY A 230 -20.79 -0.65 -5.96
CA GLY A 230 -21.24 0.74 -5.98
C GLY A 230 -20.13 1.80 -5.93
N MET A 231 -18.88 1.41 -5.72
CA MET A 231 -17.75 2.35 -5.84
C MET A 231 -17.40 2.60 -7.31
N ALA A 232 -17.07 3.85 -7.64
CA ALA A 232 -16.58 4.24 -8.96
C ALA A 232 -15.27 3.52 -9.28
N LYS A 233 -15.10 3.15 -10.56
CA LYS A 233 -13.87 2.54 -11.06
C LYS A 233 -13.21 3.48 -12.05
N VAL A 234 -11.92 3.66 -11.91
CA VAL A 234 -11.09 4.42 -12.86
C VAL A 234 -11.19 3.85 -14.26
N THR A 235 -11.22 2.53 -14.38
CA THR A 235 -11.25 1.80 -15.65
C THR A 235 -12.57 1.95 -16.44
N ASP A 236 -13.63 2.42 -15.79
CA ASP A 236 -14.94 2.60 -16.41
C ASP A 236 -15.14 4.05 -16.93
N GLU A 237 -14.21 4.96 -16.63
CA GLU A 237 -14.29 6.36 -17.02
C GLU A 237 -14.02 6.54 -18.54
N PRO A 238 -14.93 7.19 -19.28
CA PRO A 238 -14.78 7.38 -20.73
C PRO A 238 -13.46 8.05 -21.13
N ALA A 239 -13.01 9.06 -20.37
CA ALA A 239 -11.74 9.75 -20.66
C ALA A 239 -10.53 8.83 -20.43
N VAL A 240 -10.57 7.94 -19.44
CA VAL A 240 -9.52 6.93 -19.21
C VAL A 240 -9.47 5.92 -20.35
N ILE A 241 -10.63 5.44 -20.81
CA ILE A 241 -10.74 4.50 -21.93
C ILE A 241 -10.21 5.15 -23.22
N ALA A 242 -10.58 6.41 -23.51
CA ALA A 242 -10.09 7.13 -24.66
C ALA A 242 -8.56 7.36 -24.63
N ALA A 243 -8.02 7.75 -23.46
CA ALA A 243 -6.59 7.90 -23.28
C ALA A 243 -5.84 6.57 -23.48
N ALA A 244 -6.37 5.47 -22.92
CA ALA A 244 -5.80 4.13 -23.07
C ALA A 244 -5.73 3.67 -24.53
N GLN A 245 -6.81 3.89 -25.30
CA GLN A 245 -6.84 3.57 -26.74
C GLN A 245 -5.81 4.38 -27.52
N ARG A 246 -5.69 5.68 -27.24
CA ARG A 246 -4.74 6.57 -27.92
C ARG A 246 -3.28 6.24 -27.59
N LEU A 247 -3.01 5.88 -26.34
CA LEU A 247 -1.66 5.55 -25.87
C LEU A 247 -1.27 4.07 -26.11
N GLY A 248 -2.19 3.23 -26.58
CA GLY A 248 -1.95 1.81 -26.84
C GLY A 248 -1.71 1.00 -25.56
N CYS A 249 -2.36 1.37 -24.44
CA CYS A 249 -2.22 0.70 -23.16
C CYS A 249 -3.59 0.39 -22.54
N THR A 250 -3.62 -0.22 -21.35
CA THR A 250 -4.86 -0.55 -20.65
C THR A 250 -5.41 0.64 -19.84
N PRO A 251 -6.73 0.72 -19.61
CA PRO A 251 -7.31 1.72 -18.71
C PRO A 251 -6.73 1.69 -17.29
N ALA A 252 -6.38 0.51 -16.78
CA ALA A 252 -5.73 0.36 -15.49
C ALA A 252 -4.34 1.03 -15.47
N GLN A 253 -3.55 0.81 -16.51
CA GLN A 253 -2.24 1.44 -16.66
C GLN A 253 -2.34 2.97 -16.73
N VAL A 254 -3.34 3.53 -17.43
CA VAL A 254 -3.58 4.98 -17.45
C VAL A 254 -3.86 5.51 -16.04
N GLY A 255 -4.71 4.84 -15.27
CA GLY A 255 -5.02 5.24 -13.89
C GLY A 255 -3.81 5.23 -12.98
N LEU A 256 -2.95 4.19 -13.07
CA LEU A 256 -1.71 4.09 -12.30
C LEU A 256 -0.68 5.14 -12.75
N ALA A 257 -0.53 5.36 -14.06
CA ALA A 257 0.37 6.38 -14.61
C ALA A 257 -0.05 7.79 -14.18
N TRP A 258 -1.35 8.08 -14.13
CA TRP A 258 -1.87 9.35 -13.62
C TRP A 258 -1.48 9.58 -12.16
N LEU A 259 -1.61 8.55 -11.30
CA LEU A 259 -1.17 8.65 -9.90
C LEU A 259 0.33 8.93 -9.79
N LEU A 260 1.17 8.25 -10.56
CA LEU A 260 2.61 8.50 -10.59
C LEU A 260 2.95 9.90 -11.09
N HIS A 261 2.12 10.49 -11.96
CA HIS A 261 2.29 11.86 -12.45
C HIS A 261 1.95 12.91 -11.39
N ARG A 262 1.01 12.62 -10.49
CA ARG A 262 0.50 13.59 -9.49
C ARG A 262 1.57 14.09 -8.53
N ASP A 263 2.42 13.22 -8.01
CA ASP A 263 3.47 13.60 -7.07
C ASP A 263 4.61 12.56 -7.04
N PRO A 264 5.88 12.96 -6.96
CA PRO A 264 7.01 12.03 -6.86
C PRO A 264 7.04 11.22 -5.56
N GLN A 265 6.34 11.64 -4.50
CA GLN A 265 6.25 10.92 -3.23
C GLN A 265 5.20 9.80 -3.25
N ILE A 266 4.44 9.66 -4.34
CA ILE A 266 3.45 8.59 -4.47
C ILE A 266 4.17 7.26 -4.71
N LEU A 267 3.86 6.28 -3.86
CA LEU A 267 4.23 4.88 -3.99
C LEU A 267 2.96 4.05 -4.19
N LEU A 268 2.87 3.35 -5.31
CA LEU A 268 1.71 2.53 -5.64
C LEU A 268 1.87 1.10 -5.12
N ILE A 269 0.76 0.52 -4.69
CA ILE A 269 0.68 -0.87 -4.24
C ILE A 269 -0.48 -1.60 -4.93
N PRO A 270 -0.54 -1.63 -6.28
CA PRO A 270 -1.61 -2.31 -6.98
C PRO A 270 -1.55 -3.81 -6.69
N GLY A 271 -2.66 -4.36 -6.16
CA GLY A 271 -2.80 -5.78 -5.86
C GLY A 271 -3.44 -6.55 -7.00
N THR A 272 -2.95 -7.75 -7.27
CA THR A 272 -3.52 -8.68 -8.25
C THR A 272 -3.31 -10.13 -7.82
N ALA A 273 -4.08 -11.06 -8.40
CA ALA A 273 -3.93 -12.50 -8.24
C ALA A 273 -3.43 -13.21 -9.52
N THR A 274 -3.01 -12.46 -10.55
CA THR A 274 -2.53 -13.03 -11.83
C THR A 274 -1.22 -12.38 -12.28
N ILE A 275 -0.34 -13.17 -12.91
CA ILE A 275 0.96 -12.69 -13.40
C ILE A 275 0.78 -11.64 -14.51
N SER A 276 -0.18 -11.83 -15.44
CA SER A 276 -0.41 -10.87 -16.51
C SER A 276 -0.80 -9.49 -15.98
N HIS A 277 -1.72 -9.41 -15.00
CA HIS A 277 -2.08 -8.14 -14.39
C HIS A 277 -0.95 -7.55 -13.53
N LEU A 278 -0.06 -8.38 -12.97
CA LEU A 278 1.14 -7.89 -12.30
C LEU A 278 2.04 -7.15 -13.30
N GLU A 279 2.35 -7.80 -14.42
CA GLU A 279 3.19 -7.24 -15.48
C GLU A 279 2.58 -5.95 -16.04
N ASP A 280 1.29 -5.96 -16.37
CA ASP A 280 0.55 -4.76 -16.79
C ASP A 280 0.67 -3.61 -15.77
N ASN A 281 0.50 -3.91 -14.48
CA ASN A 281 0.60 -2.90 -13.42
C ASN A 281 2.01 -2.29 -13.33
N LEU A 282 3.06 -3.10 -13.49
CA LEU A 282 4.45 -2.63 -13.44
C LEU A 282 4.82 -1.81 -14.68
N GLU A 283 4.31 -2.17 -15.85
CA GLU A 283 4.49 -1.43 -17.10
C GLU A 283 3.85 -0.04 -17.07
N ALA A 284 2.86 0.21 -16.21
CA ALA A 284 2.29 1.54 -16.00
C ALA A 284 3.35 2.61 -15.69
N GLY A 285 4.47 2.19 -15.08
CA GLY A 285 5.60 3.06 -14.78
C GLY A 285 6.36 3.58 -16.00
N ALA A 286 6.18 2.99 -17.17
CA ALA A 286 6.80 3.42 -18.43
C ALA A 286 5.88 4.32 -19.28
N ILE A 287 4.62 4.51 -18.87
CA ILE A 287 3.65 5.28 -19.63
C ILE A 287 3.84 6.78 -19.35
N THR A 288 4.04 7.53 -20.41
CA THR A 288 4.06 8.99 -20.36
C THR A 288 2.70 9.53 -20.81
N LEU A 289 2.01 10.22 -19.90
CA LEU A 289 0.79 10.95 -20.24
C LEU A 289 1.15 12.29 -20.86
N ASP A 290 0.57 12.59 -22.02
CA ASP A 290 0.73 13.91 -22.64
C ASP A 290 -0.26 14.93 -22.02
N GLU A 291 -0.10 16.21 -22.35
CA GLU A 291 -0.93 17.30 -21.82
C GLU A 291 -2.42 17.12 -22.09
N GLU A 292 -2.78 16.56 -23.26
CA GLU A 292 -4.17 16.28 -23.62
C GLU A 292 -4.77 15.22 -22.69
N ALA A 293 -4.04 14.11 -22.44
CA ALA A 293 -4.47 13.07 -21.51
C ALA A 293 -4.60 13.63 -20.08
N ILE A 294 -3.58 14.34 -19.59
CA ILE A 294 -3.59 14.92 -18.24
C ILE A 294 -4.80 15.86 -18.08
N THR A 295 -5.04 16.76 -19.02
CA THR A 295 -6.17 17.71 -18.99
C THR A 295 -7.51 16.98 -18.95
N ALA A 296 -7.68 15.95 -19.78
CA ALA A 296 -8.92 15.17 -19.83
C ALA A 296 -9.14 14.33 -18.56
N LEU A 297 -8.08 13.78 -18.00
CA LEU A 297 -8.14 12.98 -16.77
C LEU A 297 -8.40 13.85 -15.53
N ASP A 298 -7.77 15.01 -15.43
CA ASP A 298 -7.97 15.95 -14.32
C ASP A 298 -9.38 16.55 -14.31
N ALA A 299 -10.02 16.66 -15.48
CA ALA A 299 -11.41 17.12 -15.62
C ALA A 299 -12.45 16.10 -15.12
N ILE A 300 -12.07 14.84 -14.84
CA ILE A 300 -12.99 13.83 -14.29
C ILE A 300 -13.44 14.28 -12.89
N ALA A 301 -14.77 14.33 -12.68
CA ALA A 301 -15.32 14.68 -11.37
C ALA A 301 -14.99 13.62 -10.32
N ALA A 302 -14.40 14.05 -9.21
CA ALA A 302 -14.20 13.17 -8.05
C ALA A 302 -15.53 12.77 -7.42
N ARG A 303 -15.60 11.56 -6.91
CA ARG A 303 -16.74 10.99 -6.19
C ARG A 303 -16.29 10.55 -4.79
N PRO A 304 -17.18 10.47 -3.80
CA PRO A 304 -16.82 9.99 -2.48
C PRO A 304 -16.14 8.60 -2.55
N ALA A 305 -15.06 8.44 -1.82
CA ALA A 305 -14.32 7.19 -1.73
C ALA A 305 -15.09 6.06 -1.02
N THR A 306 -16.17 6.41 -0.29
CA THR A 306 -17.01 5.46 0.43
C THR A 306 -18.17 4.98 -0.45
N PRO A 307 -18.53 3.67 -0.38
CA PRO A 307 -19.74 3.20 -1.05
C PRO A 307 -20.97 3.95 -0.50
N PRO A 308 -22.01 4.19 -1.33
CA PRO A 308 -23.25 4.74 -0.82
C PRO A 308 -23.77 3.86 0.30
N ARG A 309 -24.27 4.46 1.39
CA ARG A 309 -24.93 3.71 2.45
C ARG A 309 -26.15 2.99 1.87
N PRO A 310 -26.36 1.73 2.26
CA PRO A 310 -27.55 0.98 1.80
C PRO A 310 -28.85 1.62 2.25
#